data_1500ca61d69fbda2ab73d4bd79a89921
#
_entry.id   1500ca61d69fbda2ab73d4bd79a89921
#
_cell.length_a   1.000
_cell.length_b   1.000
_cell.length_c   1.000
_cell.angle_alpha   90.00
_cell.angle_beta   90.00
_cell.angle_gamma   90.00
#
_symmetry.space_group_name_H-M   'P 1'
#
loop_
_entity.id
_entity.type
_entity.pdbx_description
1 polymer ?
#
loop_
_entity_poly.entity_id
_entity_poly.type
_entity_poly.pdbx_seq_one_letter_code
_entity_poly.pdbx_strand_id
1 'polypeptide(L)'
;MKFGIIGFGNLGKALSSAFICCKSVTPDEIYVCDNSTEAMAIAESKSYHAYSISQINEFIGASDIICITVKGYVFEELAKEIDKSALKDKLVISMMAGETFEKIYSLIGNVQLARAMPSLAIATNEGVIAYTKIPKDVADIFNKFGFAFETEPAIIEKVMAFAACGLGYAAYLIDAFAAAGEAMGFSLDTASHIAALSFKNAGDIGNFRETVKAVATPGGATEQGVNYMDNCGVYNIVAEAIQRAYERMT
;
A
#
# COMPACT_ATOMS: atom_id res chain seq x y z
N MET A 1 -18.45 -2.04 -13.30
CA MET A 1 -18.12 -0.94 -12.36
C MET A 1 -16.77 -0.37 -12.81
N LYS A 2 -16.73 0.92 -13.15
CA LYS A 2 -15.56 1.56 -13.77
C LYS A 2 -14.70 2.24 -12.72
N PHE A 3 -13.46 1.79 -12.60
CA PHE A 3 -12.49 2.30 -11.64
C PHE A 3 -11.53 3.30 -12.31
N GLY A 4 -11.60 4.53 -11.88
CA GLY A 4 -10.65 5.58 -12.25
C GLY A 4 -9.49 5.65 -11.25
N ILE A 5 -8.27 5.74 -11.73
CA ILE A 5 -7.05 5.85 -10.93
C ILE A 5 -6.34 7.16 -11.31
N ILE A 6 -6.30 8.12 -10.40
CA ILE A 6 -5.52 9.35 -10.54
C ILE A 6 -4.12 9.11 -10.00
N GLY A 7 -3.13 9.09 -10.90
CA GLY A 7 -1.74 8.76 -10.61
C GLY A 7 -1.41 7.27 -10.85
N PHE A 8 -0.57 6.99 -11.82
CA PHE A 8 -0.19 5.61 -12.18
C PHE A 8 1.27 5.30 -11.83
N GLY A 9 1.69 5.78 -10.65
CA GLY A 9 2.95 5.41 -10.01
C GLY A 9 2.89 4.01 -9.38
N ASN A 10 3.77 3.73 -8.42
CA ASN A 10 3.83 2.40 -7.79
C ASN A 10 2.49 1.95 -7.20
N LEU A 11 1.79 2.85 -6.48
CA LEU A 11 0.51 2.49 -5.87
C LEU A 11 -0.61 2.32 -6.91
N GLY A 12 -0.72 3.21 -7.89
CA GLY A 12 -1.71 3.07 -8.98
C GLY A 12 -1.52 1.79 -9.78
N LYS A 13 -0.27 1.43 -10.09
CA LYS A 13 0.07 0.16 -10.74
C LYS A 13 -0.26 -1.06 -9.88
N ALA A 14 0.02 -1.00 -8.56
CA ALA A 14 -0.32 -2.07 -7.63
C ALA A 14 -1.84 -2.25 -7.53
N LEU A 15 -2.59 -1.14 -7.42
CA LEU A 15 -4.04 -1.16 -7.35
C LEU A 15 -4.67 -1.75 -8.63
N SER A 16 -4.24 -1.31 -9.80
CA SER A 16 -4.74 -1.87 -11.07
C SER A 16 -4.42 -3.36 -11.21
N SER A 17 -3.23 -3.79 -10.76
CA SER A 17 -2.86 -5.21 -10.74
C SER A 17 -3.76 -6.01 -9.79
N ALA A 18 -4.06 -5.48 -8.60
CA ALA A 18 -4.96 -6.10 -7.63
C ALA A 18 -6.36 -6.34 -8.21
N PHE A 19 -6.92 -5.35 -8.91
CA PHE A 19 -8.21 -5.47 -9.59
C PHE A 19 -8.22 -6.61 -10.61
N ILE A 20 -7.16 -6.74 -11.41
CA ILE A 20 -7.06 -7.81 -12.43
C ILE A 20 -6.82 -9.17 -11.78
N CYS A 21 -5.88 -9.26 -10.81
CA CYS A 21 -5.56 -10.51 -10.13
C CYS A 21 -6.75 -11.10 -9.39
N CYS A 22 -7.59 -10.27 -8.77
CA CYS A 22 -8.79 -10.73 -8.08
C CYS A 22 -9.95 -11.12 -9.02
N LYS A 23 -9.81 -10.91 -10.33
CA LYS A 23 -10.80 -11.22 -11.37
C LYS A 23 -12.18 -10.58 -11.15
N SER A 24 -12.22 -9.46 -10.45
CA SER A 24 -13.46 -8.73 -10.19
C SER A 24 -13.68 -7.56 -11.13
N VAL A 25 -12.61 -7.14 -11.81
CA VAL A 25 -12.60 -5.99 -12.73
C VAL A 25 -11.84 -6.44 -13.99
N THR A 26 -12.37 -6.09 -15.15
CA THR A 26 -11.72 -6.36 -16.45
C THR A 26 -10.87 -5.15 -16.87
N PRO A 27 -9.89 -5.33 -17.77
CA PRO A 27 -9.03 -4.22 -18.21
C PRO A 27 -9.80 -3.01 -18.76
N ASP A 28 -10.89 -3.23 -19.48
CA ASP A 28 -11.77 -2.20 -20.07
C ASP A 28 -12.61 -1.44 -19.02
N GLU A 29 -12.61 -1.89 -17.78
CA GLU A 29 -13.22 -1.19 -16.66
C GLU A 29 -12.22 -0.34 -15.86
N ILE A 30 -10.92 -0.32 -16.25
CA ILE A 30 -9.88 0.46 -15.59
C ILE A 30 -9.55 1.70 -16.41
N TYR A 31 -9.65 2.86 -15.77
CA TYR A 31 -9.36 4.17 -16.30
C TYR A 31 -8.19 4.77 -15.54
N VAL A 32 -7.20 5.31 -16.23
CA VAL A 32 -5.98 5.86 -15.65
C VAL A 32 -5.82 7.30 -16.09
N CYS A 33 -5.54 8.20 -15.15
CA CYS A 33 -5.19 9.58 -15.43
C CYS A 33 -3.82 9.92 -14.82
N ASP A 34 -2.85 10.27 -15.67
CA ASP A 34 -1.48 10.59 -15.24
C ASP A 34 -0.89 11.67 -16.17
N ASN A 35 0.17 12.36 -15.72
CA ASN A 35 0.93 13.31 -16.53
C ASN A 35 2.17 12.67 -17.22
N SER A 36 2.54 11.46 -16.83
CA SER A 36 3.69 10.73 -17.39
C SER A 36 3.30 9.97 -18.65
N THR A 37 3.95 10.28 -19.77
CA THR A 37 3.78 9.54 -21.02
C THR A 37 4.15 8.07 -20.86
N GLU A 38 5.14 7.74 -20.04
CA GLU A 38 5.53 6.37 -19.73
C GLU A 38 4.41 5.64 -18.97
N ALA A 39 3.83 6.30 -17.95
CA ALA A 39 2.71 5.73 -17.18
C ALA A 39 1.50 5.45 -18.06
N MET A 40 1.16 6.37 -18.96
CA MET A 40 0.08 6.20 -19.92
C MET A 40 0.36 5.06 -20.91
N ALA A 41 1.57 4.98 -21.47
CA ALA A 41 1.94 3.89 -22.36
C ALA A 41 1.86 2.51 -21.67
N ILE A 42 2.23 2.43 -20.38
CA ILE A 42 2.07 1.20 -19.60
C ILE A 42 0.58 0.87 -19.41
N ALA A 43 -0.27 1.85 -19.12
CA ALA A 43 -1.71 1.64 -18.98
C ALA A 43 -2.33 1.14 -20.28
N GLU A 44 -2.02 1.75 -21.43
CA GLU A 44 -2.47 1.35 -22.75
C GLU A 44 -1.99 -0.07 -23.11
N SER A 45 -0.74 -0.42 -22.78
CA SER A 45 -0.20 -1.77 -23.02
C SER A 45 -0.95 -2.87 -22.27
N LYS A 46 -1.65 -2.49 -21.19
CA LYS A 46 -2.53 -3.37 -20.39
C LYS A 46 -3.99 -3.30 -20.81
N SER A 47 -4.30 -2.61 -21.90
CA SER A 47 -5.66 -2.37 -22.40
C SER A 47 -6.54 -1.57 -21.41
N TYR A 48 -5.94 -0.69 -20.61
CA TYR A 48 -6.66 0.28 -19.79
C TYR A 48 -6.94 1.55 -20.58
N HIS A 49 -7.99 2.28 -20.20
CA HIS A 49 -8.27 3.60 -20.78
C HIS A 49 -7.33 4.64 -20.16
N ALA A 50 -6.45 5.23 -20.96
CA ALA A 50 -5.45 6.21 -20.51
C ALA A 50 -5.88 7.65 -20.88
N TYR A 51 -5.76 8.56 -19.89
CA TYR A 51 -6.10 9.97 -20.00
C TYR A 51 -4.94 10.82 -19.50
N SER A 52 -4.63 11.90 -20.22
CA SER A 52 -3.74 12.92 -19.71
C SER A 52 -4.45 13.80 -18.66
N ILE A 53 -3.68 14.55 -17.87
CA ILE A 53 -4.25 15.47 -16.87
C ILE A 53 -5.16 16.52 -17.52
N SER A 54 -4.87 16.98 -18.74
CA SER A 54 -5.75 17.92 -19.47
C SER A 54 -7.15 17.34 -19.78
N GLN A 55 -7.29 16.01 -19.68
CA GLN A 55 -8.55 15.29 -19.91
C GLN A 55 -9.18 14.80 -18.59
N ILE A 56 -8.77 15.38 -17.43
CA ILE A 56 -9.19 14.89 -16.12
C ILE A 56 -10.71 14.88 -15.94
N ASN A 57 -11.43 15.84 -16.54
CA ASN A 57 -12.88 15.91 -16.43
C ASN A 57 -13.58 14.86 -17.31
N GLU A 58 -13.01 14.51 -18.45
CA GLU A 58 -13.48 13.40 -19.30
C GLU A 58 -13.26 12.07 -18.57
N PHE A 59 -12.08 11.88 -17.96
CA PHE A 59 -11.74 10.73 -17.14
C PHE A 59 -12.72 10.58 -15.97
N ILE A 60 -13.00 11.66 -15.22
CA ILE A 60 -13.97 11.65 -14.12
C ILE A 60 -15.35 11.24 -14.63
N GLY A 61 -15.79 11.82 -15.76
CA GLY A 61 -17.08 11.49 -16.36
C GLY A 61 -17.20 10.01 -16.75
N ALA A 62 -16.10 9.39 -17.18
CA ALA A 62 -16.05 8.00 -17.60
C ALA A 62 -15.99 6.99 -16.43
N SER A 63 -15.65 7.44 -15.22
CA SER A 63 -15.42 6.58 -14.04
C SER A 63 -16.62 6.57 -13.10
N ASP A 64 -16.89 5.46 -12.42
CA ASP A 64 -17.90 5.36 -11.33
C ASP A 64 -17.24 5.63 -9.97
N ILE A 65 -16.04 5.08 -9.76
CA ILE A 65 -15.24 5.20 -8.56
C ILE A 65 -13.90 5.80 -8.92
N ILE A 66 -13.43 6.77 -8.14
CA ILE A 66 -12.19 7.49 -8.40
C ILE A 66 -11.22 7.24 -7.23
N CYS A 67 -10.14 6.53 -7.50
CA CYS A 67 -9.06 6.26 -6.55
C CYS A 67 -7.95 7.29 -6.74
N ILE A 68 -7.62 8.05 -5.70
CA ILE A 68 -6.55 9.05 -5.73
C ILE A 68 -5.28 8.43 -5.15
N THR A 69 -4.26 8.20 -5.99
CA THR A 69 -3.00 7.54 -5.63
C THR A 69 -1.76 8.41 -5.83
N VAL A 70 -1.94 9.70 -6.08
CA VAL A 70 -0.88 10.70 -6.09
C VAL A 70 -0.52 11.20 -4.69
N LYS A 71 0.54 11.99 -4.56
CA LYS A 71 0.86 12.69 -3.31
C LYS A 71 -0.09 13.86 -3.08
N GLY A 72 -0.35 14.21 -1.80
CA GLY A 72 -1.28 15.28 -1.44
C GLY A 72 -0.98 16.61 -2.14
N TYR A 73 0.28 17.06 -2.14
CA TYR A 73 0.68 18.30 -2.81
C TYR A 73 0.46 18.26 -4.34
N VAL A 74 0.55 17.09 -4.96
CA VAL A 74 0.23 16.92 -6.39
C VAL A 74 -1.28 17.05 -6.58
N PHE A 75 -2.06 16.44 -5.68
CA PHE A 75 -3.52 16.50 -5.77
C PHE A 75 -4.06 17.92 -5.54
N GLU A 76 -3.43 18.72 -4.68
CA GLU A 76 -3.82 20.14 -4.49
C GLU A 76 -3.78 20.94 -5.81
N GLU A 77 -2.78 20.70 -6.66
CA GLU A 77 -2.71 21.35 -7.97
C GLU A 77 -3.73 20.75 -8.95
N LEU A 78 -3.87 19.43 -8.98
CA LEU A 78 -4.85 18.76 -9.85
C LEU A 78 -6.29 19.15 -9.54
N ALA A 79 -6.61 19.35 -8.27
CA ALA A 79 -7.95 19.72 -7.83
C ALA A 79 -8.44 21.06 -8.38
N LYS A 80 -7.52 21.94 -8.82
CA LYS A 80 -7.84 23.21 -9.47
C LYS A 80 -8.41 23.03 -10.88
N GLU A 81 -8.04 21.93 -11.55
CA GLU A 81 -8.48 21.59 -12.91
C GLU A 81 -9.76 20.75 -12.91
N ILE A 82 -10.17 20.23 -11.74
CA ILE A 82 -11.36 19.38 -11.61
C ILE A 82 -12.64 20.22 -11.60
N ASP A 83 -13.53 19.94 -12.53
CA ASP A 83 -14.92 20.38 -12.41
C ASP A 83 -15.59 19.58 -11.28
N LYS A 84 -15.79 20.27 -10.15
CA LYS A 84 -16.39 19.67 -8.95
C LYS A 84 -17.79 19.10 -9.20
N SER A 85 -18.51 19.61 -10.19
CA SER A 85 -19.83 19.10 -10.57
C SER A 85 -19.75 17.72 -11.20
N ALA A 86 -18.63 17.37 -11.87
CA ALA A 86 -18.40 16.06 -12.45
C ALA A 86 -18.19 14.95 -11.40
N LEU A 87 -17.83 15.32 -10.17
CA LEU A 87 -17.67 14.40 -9.05
C LEU A 87 -18.99 14.05 -8.33
N LYS A 88 -20.08 14.76 -8.68
CA LYS A 88 -21.39 14.47 -8.13
C LYS A 88 -21.77 13.02 -8.47
N ASP A 89 -22.29 12.30 -7.49
CA ASP A 89 -22.69 10.90 -7.61
C ASP A 89 -21.51 9.92 -7.84
N LYS A 90 -20.24 10.35 -7.70
CA LYS A 90 -19.07 9.50 -7.72
C LYS A 90 -18.60 9.14 -6.30
N LEU A 91 -18.10 7.92 -6.13
CA LEU A 91 -17.34 7.57 -4.94
C LEU A 91 -15.87 7.94 -5.17
N VAL A 92 -15.36 8.84 -4.34
CA VAL A 92 -13.93 9.19 -4.31
C VAL A 92 -13.26 8.42 -3.17
N ILE A 93 -12.20 7.69 -3.47
CA ILE A 93 -11.41 6.95 -2.48
C ILE A 93 -9.99 7.54 -2.46
N SER A 94 -9.67 8.27 -1.40
CA SER A 94 -8.33 8.81 -1.22
C SER A 94 -7.39 7.77 -0.62
N MET A 95 -6.27 7.54 -1.29
CA MET A 95 -5.16 6.72 -0.80
C MET A 95 -3.93 7.59 -0.49
N MET A 96 -4.14 8.87 -0.30
CA MET A 96 -3.09 9.84 0.03
C MET A 96 -2.78 9.78 1.53
N ALA A 97 -1.50 9.60 1.88
CA ALA A 97 -1.03 9.66 3.25
C ALA A 97 -1.03 11.10 3.78
N GLY A 98 -1.39 11.30 5.05
CA GLY A 98 -1.34 12.60 5.71
C GLY A 98 -2.43 13.58 5.28
N GLU A 99 -3.44 13.16 4.51
CA GLU A 99 -4.50 14.03 4.04
C GLU A 99 -5.81 13.76 4.79
N THR A 100 -6.35 14.79 5.46
CA THR A 100 -7.61 14.67 6.20
C THR A 100 -8.84 14.75 5.29
N PHE A 101 -9.98 14.28 5.78
CA PHE A 101 -11.26 14.42 5.08
C PHE A 101 -11.58 15.90 4.83
N GLU A 102 -11.38 16.76 5.84
CA GLU A 102 -11.65 18.19 5.76
C GLU A 102 -10.82 18.84 4.67
N LYS A 103 -9.53 18.49 4.58
CA LYS A 103 -8.65 19.03 3.54
C LYS A 103 -9.10 18.57 2.15
N ILE A 104 -9.43 17.29 1.97
CA ILE A 104 -9.93 16.80 0.68
C ILE A 104 -11.25 17.47 0.30
N TYR A 105 -12.21 17.60 1.23
CA TYR A 105 -13.46 18.33 0.98
C TYR A 105 -13.22 19.80 0.61
N SER A 106 -12.24 20.46 1.19
CA SER A 106 -11.90 21.84 0.82
C SER A 106 -11.43 21.96 -0.64
N LEU A 107 -10.77 20.93 -1.16
CA LEU A 107 -10.24 20.88 -2.52
C LEU A 107 -11.33 20.55 -3.55
N ILE A 108 -12.12 19.51 -3.32
CA ILE A 108 -13.04 18.96 -4.33
C ILE A 108 -14.54 19.13 -4.00
N GLY A 109 -14.85 19.75 -2.86
CA GLY A 109 -16.24 19.95 -2.43
C GLY A 109 -16.84 18.75 -1.70
N ASN A 110 -18.15 18.82 -1.43
CA ASN A 110 -18.87 17.76 -0.72
C ASN A 110 -19.22 16.62 -1.68
N VAL A 111 -18.42 15.55 -1.63
CA VAL A 111 -18.56 14.35 -2.46
C VAL A 111 -18.71 13.11 -1.56
N GLN A 112 -19.13 11.99 -2.13
CA GLN A 112 -19.04 10.70 -1.41
C GLN A 112 -17.57 10.32 -1.31
N LEU A 113 -16.96 10.54 -0.14
CA LEU A 113 -15.53 10.37 0.11
C LEU A 113 -15.28 9.23 1.09
N ALA A 114 -14.33 8.38 0.75
CA ALA A 114 -13.73 7.39 1.63
C ALA A 114 -12.21 7.51 1.59
N ARG A 115 -11.54 6.89 2.55
CA ARG A 115 -10.08 6.74 2.55
C ARG A 115 -9.71 5.26 2.57
N ALA A 116 -8.63 4.90 1.90
CA ALA A 116 -8.08 3.55 1.95
C ALA A 116 -6.56 3.61 1.98
N MET A 117 -5.94 2.71 2.75
CA MET A 117 -4.47 2.62 2.90
C MET A 117 -4.01 1.20 2.57
N PRO A 118 -3.70 0.95 1.29
CA PRO A 118 -3.15 -0.33 0.87
C PRO A 118 -1.62 -0.38 1.01
N SER A 119 -1.09 -1.56 1.29
CA SER A 119 0.32 -1.88 1.02
C SER A 119 0.52 -2.24 -0.46
N LEU A 120 1.74 -2.10 -0.98
CA LEU A 120 2.03 -2.45 -2.38
C LEU A 120 1.83 -3.95 -2.70
N ALA A 121 1.85 -4.82 -1.70
CA ALA A 121 1.62 -6.24 -1.85
C ALA A 121 0.17 -6.61 -2.28
N ILE A 122 -0.75 -5.64 -2.30
CA ILE A 122 -2.07 -5.84 -2.92
C ILE A 122 -1.96 -6.25 -4.40
N ALA A 123 -0.86 -5.90 -5.07
CA ALA A 123 -0.63 -6.23 -6.48
C ALA A 123 -0.74 -7.73 -6.78
N THR A 124 -0.47 -8.59 -5.80
CA THR A 124 -0.56 -10.06 -5.86
C THR A 124 -1.71 -10.62 -5.03
N ASN A 125 -2.60 -9.76 -4.54
CA ASN A 125 -3.69 -10.11 -3.62
C ASN A 125 -3.22 -10.74 -2.28
N GLU A 126 -2.02 -10.41 -1.85
CA GLU A 126 -1.42 -10.82 -0.56
C GLU A 126 -1.12 -9.60 0.34
N GLY A 127 -1.70 -8.46 0.01
CA GLY A 127 -1.47 -7.20 0.71
C GLY A 127 -2.35 -7.00 1.94
N VAL A 128 -2.14 -5.84 2.56
CA VAL A 128 -3.03 -5.29 3.59
C VAL A 128 -3.71 -4.06 3.00
N ILE A 129 -5.00 -3.93 3.19
CA ILE A 129 -5.74 -2.71 2.88
C ILE A 129 -6.74 -2.40 3.98
N ALA A 130 -6.58 -1.25 4.63
CA ALA A 130 -7.61 -0.70 5.50
C ALA A 130 -8.41 0.36 4.73
N TYR A 131 -9.70 0.47 5.02
CA TYR A 131 -10.56 1.47 4.39
C TYR A 131 -11.58 2.00 5.41
N THR A 132 -11.98 3.24 5.23
CA THR A 132 -13.14 3.80 5.94
C THR A 132 -14.41 3.33 5.23
N LYS A 133 -15.58 3.57 5.82
CA LYS A 133 -16.86 3.09 5.28
C LYS A 133 -17.00 3.32 3.76
N ILE A 134 -17.21 2.27 3.01
CA ILE A 134 -17.46 2.22 1.56
C ILE A 134 -18.67 1.35 1.25
N PRO A 135 -19.26 1.43 0.05
CA PRO A 135 -20.30 0.52 -0.40
C PRO A 135 -19.85 -0.95 -0.34
N LYS A 136 -20.80 -1.84 -0.04
CA LYS A 136 -20.51 -3.26 0.16
C LYS A 136 -19.87 -3.93 -1.06
N ASP A 137 -20.32 -3.61 -2.25
CA ASP A 137 -19.77 -4.16 -3.51
C ASP A 137 -18.32 -3.77 -3.75
N VAL A 138 -17.91 -2.55 -3.34
CA VAL A 138 -16.51 -2.10 -3.36
C VAL A 138 -15.71 -2.80 -2.27
N ALA A 139 -16.26 -2.93 -1.07
CA ALA A 139 -15.64 -3.68 0.03
C ALA A 139 -15.41 -5.14 -0.35
N ASP A 140 -16.36 -5.78 -1.03
CA ASP A 140 -16.26 -7.17 -1.51
C ASP A 140 -15.11 -7.34 -2.54
N ILE A 141 -14.79 -6.30 -3.31
CA ILE A 141 -13.61 -6.28 -4.19
C ILE A 141 -12.33 -6.12 -3.37
N PHE A 142 -12.28 -5.16 -2.45
CA PHE A 142 -11.11 -4.91 -1.61
C PHE A 142 -10.76 -6.10 -0.71
N ASN A 143 -11.75 -6.84 -0.25
CA ASN A 143 -11.57 -8.07 0.52
C ASN A 143 -10.82 -9.18 -0.24
N LYS A 144 -10.67 -9.05 -1.55
CA LYS A 144 -9.89 -9.98 -2.39
C LYS A 144 -8.43 -9.56 -2.56
N PHE A 145 -8.03 -8.40 -2.04
CA PHE A 145 -6.65 -7.88 -2.16
C PHE A 145 -5.69 -8.45 -1.10
N GLY A 146 -6.19 -9.32 -0.22
CA GLY A 146 -5.47 -9.93 0.90
C GLY A 146 -6.19 -9.69 2.22
N PHE A 147 -5.48 -9.22 3.25
CA PHE A 147 -6.09 -8.86 4.53
C PHE A 147 -6.71 -7.46 4.44
N ALA A 148 -8.02 -7.41 4.28
CA ALA A 148 -8.78 -6.17 4.16
C ALA A 148 -9.68 -5.96 5.38
N PHE A 149 -9.82 -4.72 5.86
CA PHE A 149 -10.70 -4.40 6.98
C PHE A 149 -11.18 -2.95 6.97
N GLU A 150 -12.41 -2.75 7.44
CA GLU A 150 -12.95 -1.42 7.69
C GLU A 150 -12.38 -0.86 9.00
N THR A 151 -12.09 0.43 9.02
CA THR A 151 -11.54 1.13 10.20
C THR A 151 -12.06 2.55 10.31
N GLU A 152 -11.94 3.11 11.51
CA GLU A 152 -12.30 4.50 11.77
C GLU A 152 -11.28 5.47 11.14
N PRO A 153 -11.73 6.67 10.71
CA PRO A 153 -10.85 7.69 10.14
C PRO A 153 -9.62 8.01 10.99
N ALA A 154 -9.76 8.02 12.31
CA ALA A 154 -8.65 8.30 13.23
C ALA A 154 -7.55 7.24 13.26
N ILE A 155 -7.82 6.05 12.71
CA ILE A 155 -6.87 4.91 12.71
C ILE A 155 -6.15 4.79 11.37
N ILE A 156 -6.69 5.36 10.29
CA ILE A 156 -6.22 5.11 8.92
C ILE A 156 -4.72 5.43 8.74
N GLU A 157 -4.21 6.53 9.34
CA GLU A 157 -2.79 6.89 9.25
C GLU A 157 -1.89 5.93 10.05
N LYS A 158 -2.40 5.37 11.16
CA LYS A 158 -1.68 4.35 11.93
C LYS A 158 -1.52 3.07 11.10
N VAL A 159 -2.54 2.72 10.32
CA VAL A 159 -2.46 1.58 9.38
C VAL A 159 -1.41 1.86 8.31
N MET A 160 -1.33 3.08 7.78
CA MET A 160 -0.29 3.47 6.83
C MET A 160 1.11 3.27 7.42
N ALA A 161 1.37 3.80 8.62
CA ALA A 161 2.66 3.69 9.28
C ALA A 161 3.04 2.25 9.61
N PHE A 162 2.07 1.43 9.98
CA PHE A 162 2.30 0.05 10.42
C PHE A 162 2.30 -0.95 9.24
N ALA A 163 1.28 -0.95 8.40
CA ALA A 163 1.11 -1.96 7.36
C ALA A 163 1.75 -1.57 6.03
N ALA A 164 1.48 -0.36 5.51
CA ALA A 164 2.02 0.03 4.21
C ALA A 164 3.54 0.29 4.27
N CYS A 165 4.03 0.98 5.31
CA CYS A 165 5.46 1.13 5.56
C CYS A 165 6.10 -0.19 6.03
N GLY A 166 5.35 -1.06 6.70
CA GLY A 166 5.80 -2.34 7.22
C GLY A 166 6.44 -3.24 6.17
N LEU A 167 5.92 -3.24 4.94
CA LEU A 167 6.54 -3.96 3.83
C LEU A 167 7.98 -3.47 3.58
N GLY A 168 8.21 -2.15 3.64
CA GLY A 168 9.54 -1.57 3.50
C GLY A 168 10.47 -1.96 4.66
N TYR A 169 9.97 -1.97 5.89
CA TYR A 169 10.76 -2.40 7.06
C TYR A 169 11.10 -3.87 7.00
N ALA A 170 10.17 -4.73 6.60
CA ALA A 170 10.45 -6.15 6.41
C ALA A 170 11.51 -6.38 5.33
N ALA A 171 11.41 -5.70 4.19
CA ALA A 171 12.42 -5.77 3.14
C ALA A 171 13.79 -5.30 3.62
N TYR A 172 13.87 -4.20 4.39
CA TYR A 172 15.11 -3.70 4.99
C TYR A 172 15.74 -4.74 5.96
N LEU A 173 14.93 -5.39 6.79
CA LEU A 173 15.41 -6.42 7.72
C LEU A 173 15.91 -7.66 6.96
N ILE A 174 15.22 -8.07 5.89
CA ILE A 174 15.67 -9.19 5.03
C ILE A 174 17.01 -8.86 4.38
N ASP A 175 17.16 -7.63 3.86
CA ASP A 175 18.41 -7.16 3.26
C ASP A 175 19.56 -7.14 4.28
N ALA A 176 19.33 -6.61 5.49
CA ALA A 176 20.32 -6.65 6.57
C ALA A 176 20.72 -8.08 6.96
N PHE A 177 19.78 -9.02 6.93
CA PHE A 177 20.04 -10.44 7.19
C PHE A 177 20.89 -11.07 6.08
N ALA A 178 20.60 -10.73 4.82
CA ALA A 178 21.38 -11.15 3.66
C ALA A 178 22.82 -10.60 3.71
N ALA A 179 23.00 -9.31 4.04
CA ALA A 179 24.32 -8.68 4.19
C ALA A 179 25.16 -9.38 5.28
N ALA A 180 24.54 -9.79 6.39
CA ALA A 180 25.22 -10.58 7.40
C ALA A 180 25.68 -11.96 6.87
N GLY A 181 24.88 -12.58 6.01
CA GLY A 181 25.25 -13.83 5.32
C GLY A 181 26.46 -13.64 4.39
N GLU A 182 26.51 -12.55 3.63
CA GLU A 182 27.67 -12.23 2.80
C GLU A 182 28.93 -12.03 3.64
N ALA A 183 28.84 -11.35 4.78
CA ALA A 183 29.96 -11.19 5.72
C ALA A 183 30.45 -12.53 6.30
N MET A 184 29.61 -13.56 6.31
CA MET A 184 29.97 -14.94 6.68
C MET A 184 30.55 -15.76 5.52
N GLY A 185 30.63 -15.20 4.30
CA GLY A 185 31.24 -15.84 3.12
C GLY A 185 30.25 -16.51 2.15
N PHE A 186 28.94 -16.35 2.33
CA PHE A 186 27.99 -16.77 1.32
C PHE A 186 27.98 -15.83 0.12
N SER A 187 27.60 -16.32 -1.08
CA SER A 187 27.31 -15.43 -2.19
C SER A 187 26.06 -14.57 -1.90
N LEU A 188 25.97 -13.37 -2.50
CA LEU A 188 24.79 -12.49 -2.37
C LEU A 188 23.49 -13.23 -2.71
N ASP A 189 23.48 -13.99 -3.81
CA ASP A 189 22.33 -14.78 -4.24
C ASP A 189 21.89 -15.81 -3.17
N THR A 190 22.86 -16.58 -2.65
CA THR A 190 22.59 -17.57 -1.60
C THR A 190 22.11 -16.91 -0.31
N ALA A 191 22.80 -15.84 0.14
CA ALA A 191 22.44 -15.12 1.36
C ALA A 191 21.04 -14.50 1.27
N SER A 192 20.72 -13.86 0.14
CA SER A 192 19.41 -13.27 -0.13
C SER A 192 18.30 -14.34 -0.14
N HIS A 193 18.55 -15.48 -0.76
CA HIS A 193 17.58 -16.59 -0.81
C HIS A 193 17.30 -17.15 0.59
N ILE A 194 18.35 -17.42 1.38
CA ILE A 194 18.22 -17.89 2.77
C ILE A 194 17.46 -16.87 3.62
N ALA A 195 17.81 -15.59 3.53
CA ALA A 195 17.15 -14.51 4.26
C ALA A 195 15.66 -14.48 3.95
N ALA A 196 15.29 -14.41 2.66
CA ALA A 196 13.90 -14.37 2.21
C ALA A 196 13.10 -15.60 2.70
N LEU A 197 13.66 -16.79 2.59
CA LEU A 197 13.02 -18.02 3.09
C LEU A 197 12.85 -18.03 4.61
N SER A 198 13.84 -17.53 5.35
CA SER A 198 13.75 -17.47 6.82
C SER A 198 12.60 -16.59 7.28
N PHE A 199 12.47 -15.39 6.69
CA PHE A 199 11.37 -14.47 7.01
C PHE A 199 10.02 -15.02 6.55
N LYS A 200 9.95 -15.58 5.34
CA LYS A 200 8.73 -16.22 4.82
C LYS A 200 8.26 -17.34 5.75
N ASN A 201 9.14 -18.27 6.09
CA ASN A 201 8.80 -19.42 6.92
C ASN A 201 8.38 -18.99 8.33
N ALA A 202 9.04 -17.98 8.91
CA ALA A 202 8.63 -17.44 10.20
C ALA A 202 7.23 -16.82 10.13
N GLY A 203 6.91 -16.10 9.04
CA GLY A 203 5.58 -15.56 8.77
C GLY A 203 4.51 -16.63 8.62
N ASP A 204 4.80 -17.69 7.86
CA ASP A 204 3.88 -18.82 7.60
C ASP A 204 3.58 -19.64 8.88
N ILE A 205 4.59 -19.84 9.72
CA ILE A 205 4.41 -20.55 11.01
C ILE A 205 3.53 -19.72 11.95
N GLY A 206 3.68 -18.39 11.95
CA GLY A 206 3.01 -17.51 12.90
C GLY A 206 3.46 -17.79 14.34
N ASN A 207 2.66 -17.41 15.32
CA ASN A 207 2.93 -17.63 16.75
C ASN A 207 4.36 -17.27 17.16
N PHE A 208 4.81 -16.09 16.75
CA PHE A 208 6.22 -15.67 16.69
C PHE A 208 7.00 -15.87 17.99
N ARG A 209 6.39 -15.57 19.15
CA ARG A 209 7.06 -15.73 20.46
C ARG A 209 7.34 -17.18 20.79
N GLU A 210 6.43 -18.09 20.47
CA GLU A 210 6.61 -19.52 20.70
C GLU A 210 7.61 -20.11 19.69
N THR A 211 7.62 -19.62 18.45
CA THR A 211 8.63 -19.98 17.44
C THR A 211 10.03 -19.60 17.90
N VAL A 212 10.22 -18.38 18.44
CA VAL A 212 11.51 -17.96 19.02
C VAL A 212 11.92 -18.92 20.14
N LYS A 213 11.04 -19.24 21.10
CA LYS A 213 11.34 -20.16 22.20
C LYS A 213 11.70 -21.57 21.72
N ALA A 214 11.02 -22.05 20.67
CA ALA A 214 11.26 -23.39 20.13
C ALA A 214 12.63 -23.51 19.44
N VAL A 215 13.08 -22.43 18.78
CA VAL A 215 14.36 -22.41 18.04
C VAL A 215 15.52 -21.99 18.93
N ALA A 216 15.31 -21.08 19.88
CA ALA A 216 16.31 -20.58 20.83
C ALA A 216 16.39 -21.52 22.05
N THR A 217 17.00 -22.71 21.85
CA THR A 217 17.19 -23.66 22.94
C THR A 217 18.21 -23.16 23.97
N PRO A 218 18.04 -23.46 25.28
CA PRO A 218 18.97 -23.03 26.34
C PRO A 218 20.43 -23.38 26.04
N GLY A 219 21.31 -22.37 26.08
CA GLY A 219 22.74 -22.51 25.76
C GLY A 219 23.02 -22.57 24.24
N GLY A 220 22.00 -22.54 23.38
CA GLY A 220 22.14 -22.68 21.95
C GLY A 220 22.58 -21.40 21.22
N ALA A 221 22.99 -21.53 19.96
CA ALA A 221 23.47 -20.41 19.15
C ALA A 221 22.38 -19.37 18.91
N THR A 222 21.13 -19.80 18.67
CA THR A 222 19.98 -18.88 18.45
C THR A 222 19.68 -18.06 19.70
N GLU A 223 19.76 -18.65 20.90
CA GLU A 223 19.57 -17.92 22.16
C GLU A 223 20.60 -16.80 22.30
N GLN A 224 21.88 -17.05 21.96
CA GLN A 224 22.92 -16.01 21.99
C GLN A 224 22.59 -14.85 21.06
N GLY A 225 22.12 -15.15 19.85
CA GLY A 225 21.69 -14.13 18.89
C GLY A 225 20.48 -13.33 19.38
N VAL A 226 19.46 -13.99 19.91
CA VAL A 226 18.25 -13.34 20.46
C VAL A 226 18.62 -12.44 21.64
N ASN A 227 19.43 -12.92 22.59
CA ASN A 227 19.90 -12.13 23.73
C ASN A 227 20.69 -10.89 23.28
N TYR A 228 21.50 -11.00 22.23
CA TYR A 228 22.20 -9.85 21.67
C TYR A 228 21.23 -8.82 21.09
N MET A 229 20.23 -9.25 20.30
CA MET A 229 19.20 -8.37 19.75
C MET A 229 18.38 -7.67 20.85
N ASP A 230 18.03 -8.38 21.91
CA ASP A 230 17.31 -7.84 23.06
C ASP A 230 18.17 -6.77 23.78
N ASN A 231 19.45 -7.06 24.02
CA ASN A 231 20.39 -6.12 24.62
C ASN A 231 20.60 -4.85 23.76
N CYS A 232 20.53 -4.98 22.42
CA CYS A 232 20.56 -3.85 21.50
C CYS A 232 19.22 -3.12 21.38
N GLY A 233 18.15 -3.61 22.01
CA GLY A 233 16.85 -2.96 22.04
C GLY A 233 16.11 -3.01 20.70
N VAL A 234 16.20 -4.08 19.94
CA VAL A 234 15.58 -4.20 18.60
C VAL A 234 14.08 -3.91 18.63
N TYR A 235 13.35 -4.33 19.67
CA TYR A 235 11.94 -3.98 19.83
C TYR A 235 11.69 -2.47 19.86
N ASN A 236 12.54 -1.72 20.58
CA ASN A 236 12.44 -0.27 20.66
C ASN A 236 12.80 0.40 19.33
N ILE A 237 13.80 -0.11 18.62
CA ILE A 237 14.21 0.38 17.30
C ILE A 237 13.04 0.25 16.30
N VAL A 238 12.39 -0.91 16.28
CA VAL A 238 11.24 -1.15 15.39
C VAL A 238 10.05 -0.25 15.77
N ALA A 239 9.74 -0.15 17.06
CA ALA A 239 8.66 0.72 17.55
C ALA A 239 8.90 2.19 17.18
N GLU A 240 10.13 2.69 17.39
CA GLU A 240 10.53 4.05 17.04
C GLU A 240 10.46 4.32 15.53
N ALA A 241 10.88 3.36 14.70
CA ALA A 241 10.79 3.49 13.26
C ALA A 241 9.32 3.66 12.78
N ILE A 242 8.40 2.87 13.33
CA ILE A 242 6.98 2.98 13.03
C ILE A 242 6.41 4.31 13.53
N GLN A 243 6.78 4.73 14.74
CA GLN A 243 6.33 5.99 15.33
C GLN A 243 6.78 7.20 14.50
N ARG A 244 8.03 7.23 14.05
CA ARG A 244 8.55 8.31 13.17
C ARG A 244 7.84 8.36 11.82
N ALA A 245 7.46 7.21 11.26
CA ALA A 245 6.66 7.18 10.04
C ALA A 245 5.27 7.80 10.28
N TYR A 246 4.64 7.49 11.41
CA TYR A 246 3.35 8.07 11.78
C TYR A 246 3.45 9.60 11.97
N GLU A 247 4.43 10.07 12.73
CA GLU A 247 4.65 11.51 12.99
C GLU A 247 4.94 12.31 11.71
N ARG A 248 5.51 11.68 10.70
CA ARG A 248 5.78 12.34 9.40
C ARG A 248 4.49 12.63 8.62
N MET A 249 3.40 11.93 8.94
CA MET A 249 2.11 12.00 8.23
C MET A 249 1.05 12.82 8.98
N THR A 250 1.27 13.07 10.26
CA THR A 250 0.39 13.87 11.13
C THR A 250 1.01 15.23 11.44
#